data_2208352291aaabb9aedb64909eb78a77
#
_entry.id   2208352291aaabb9aedb64909eb78a77
#
_cell.length_a   1.000
_cell.length_b   1.000
_cell.length_c   1.000
_cell.angle_alpha   90.00
_cell.angle_beta   90.00
_cell.angle_gamma   90.00
#
_symmetry.space_group_name_H-M   'P 1'
#
loop_
_entity.id
_entity.type
_entity.pdbx_description
1 polymer ?
#
loop_
_entity_poly.entity_id
_entity_poly.type
_entity_poly.pdbx_seq_one_letter_code
_entity_poly.pdbx_strand_id
1 'polypeptide(L)'
;AYTNLLKLVSPEQASRVAFLGFMYPFARQNNFQNQALILTNSDQIEHLESIVSEVPTMHYHIGAITEMSSRLMDLAKYSNVSLYPNITTEQVKRLYQEADFYLDINHQNEILSATRAAFENNLLILAFTNTSHGPDYTAPSNIFSAMNAGQFKQTLKEALGNRDFLSHLLDRQREHAHVATPEDYKKVIG
;
A
#
# COMPACT_ATOMS: atom_id res chain seq x y z
N ALA A 1 -12.94 14.52 5.44
CA ALA A 1 -13.60 14.55 6.77
C ALA A 1 -13.43 15.90 7.47
N TYR A 2 -12.22 16.37 7.77
CA TYR A 2 -11.94 17.63 8.47
C TYR A 2 -12.55 18.87 7.78
N THR A 3 -12.38 18.99 6.47
CA THR A 3 -12.94 20.11 5.68
C THR A 3 -14.47 20.17 5.77
N ASN A 4 -15.13 19.04 5.94
CA ASN A 4 -16.59 18.99 6.13
C ASN A 4 -17.00 19.40 7.56
N LEU A 5 -16.19 19.08 8.56
CA LEU A 5 -16.43 19.55 9.95
C LEU A 5 -16.32 21.07 10.06
N LEU A 6 -15.36 21.69 9.37
CA LEU A 6 -15.22 23.16 9.35
C LEU A 6 -16.45 23.87 8.81
N LYS A 7 -17.23 23.23 7.93
CA LYS A 7 -18.49 23.80 7.39
C LYS A 7 -19.65 23.78 8.42
N LEU A 8 -19.51 23.00 9.49
CA LEU A 8 -20.54 22.83 10.53
C LEU A 8 -20.34 23.76 11.73
N VAL A 9 -19.23 24.51 11.79
CA VAL A 9 -18.89 25.39 12.88
C VAL A 9 -18.94 26.84 12.42
N SER A 10 -19.23 27.79 13.35
CA SER A 10 -19.20 29.24 13.03
C SER A 10 -17.77 29.69 12.71
N PRO A 11 -17.59 30.82 11.97
CA PRO A 11 -16.25 31.37 11.69
C PRO A 11 -15.40 31.61 12.95
N GLU A 12 -16.03 32.04 14.06
CA GLU A 12 -15.34 32.23 15.34
C GLU A 12 -14.88 30.92 15.93
N GLN A 13 -15.68 29.86 15.82
CA GLN A 13 -15.32 28.51 16.27
C GLN A 13 -14.29 27.85 15.37
N ALA A 14 -14.33 28.10 14.06
CA ALA A 14 -13.37 27.55 13.10
C ALA A 14 -11.92 27.93 13.43
N SER A 15 -11.70 29.12 14.00
CA SER A 15 -10.37 29.54 14.45
C SER A 15 -9.80 28.75 15.64
N ARG A 16 -10.66 28.03 16.34
CA ARG A 16 -10.30 27.17 17.48
C ARG A 16 -10.24 25.68 17.15
N VAL A 17 -10.52 25.33 15.89
CA VAL A 17 -10.51 23.94 15.41
C VAL A 17 -9.20 23.69 14.71
N ALA A 18 -8.42 22.75 15.20
CA ALA A 18 -7.21 22.26 14.54
C ALA A 18 -7.39 20.81 14.09
N PHE A 19 -6.88 20.51 12.90
CA PHE A 19 -6.78 19.12 12.46
C PHE A 19 -5.60 18.46 13.16
N LEU A 20 -5.87 17.31 13.75
CA LEU A 20 -4.85 16.46 14.34
C LEU A 20 -4.97 15.07 13.73
N GLY A 21 -3.96 14.65 12.97
CA GLY A 21 -3.88 13.32 12.38
C GLY A 21 -3.69 12.23 13.44
N PHE A 22 -3.71 10.99 13.01
CA PHE A 22 -3.37 9.86 13.88
C PHE A 22 -1.86 9.69 14.01
N MET A 23 -1.40 9.31 15.20
CA MET A 23 -0.05 8.78 15.39
C MET A 23 -0.07 7.28 15.10
N TYR A 24 0.72 6.85 14.14
CA TYR A 24 0.89 5.43 13.83
C TYR A 24 2.20 4.93 14.47
N PRO A 25 2.15 3.91 15.32
CA PRO A 25 3.35 3.25 15.78
C PRO A 25 3.89 2.36 14.65
N PHE A 26 4.62 2.93 13.71
CA PHE A 26 5.31 2.15 12.68
C PHE A 26 6.37 1.27 13.36
N ALA A 27 5.94 0.07 13.79
CA ALA A 27 6.75 -0.83 14.62
C ALA A 27 7.93 -1.44 13.84
N ARG A 28 7.93 -1.32 12.53
CA ARG A 28 8.92 -1.94 11.66
C ARG A 28 9.98 -0.93 11.22
N GLN A 29 11.23 -1.20 11.56
CA GLN A 29 12.36 -0.71 10.78
C GLN A 29 12.44 -1.57 9.52
N ASN A 30 12.38 -0.93 8.35
CA ASN A 30 12.37 -1.62 7.08
C ASN A 30 13.71 -2.32 6.81
N ASN A 31 13.79 -3.60 7.08
CA ASN A 31 14.83 -4.48 6.56
C ASN A 31 14.41 -4.88 5.14
N PHE A 32 14.59 -3.97 4.19
CA PHE A 32 14.13 -4.15 2.81
C PHE A 32 14.63 -5.46 2.21
N GLN A 33 13.71 -6.39 1.99
CA GLN A 33 13.97 -7.73 1.46
C GLN A 33 13.56 -7.87 -0.01
N ASN A 34 13.09 -6.77 -0.62
CA ASN A 34 12.58 -6.72 -2.00
C ASN A 34 11.35 -7.65 -2.18
N GLN A 35 10.44 -7.60 -1.23
CA GLN A 35 9.23 -8.43 -1.23
C GLN A 35 7.98 -7.57 -1.37
N ALA A 36 7.05 -8.02 -2.20
CA ALA A 36 5.74 -7.39 -2.42
C ALA A 36 4.61 -8.33 -2.02
N LEU A 37 3.58 -7.78 -1.36
CA LEU A 37 2.34 -8.46 -1.05
C LEU A 37 1.23 -7.98 -1.99
N ILE A 38 0.45 -8.92 -2.51
CA ILE A 38 -0.78 -8.72 -3.27
C ILE A 38 -1.85 -9.57 -2.63
N LEU A 39 -2.98 -8.97 -2.23
CA LEU A 39 -4.14 -9.72 -1.76
C LEU A 39 -5.25 -9.64 -2.80
N THR A 40 -5.91 -10.76 -3.06
CA THR A 40 -6.96 -10.85 -4.06
C THR A 40 -8.07 -11.83 -3.65
N ASN A 41 -9.25 -11.67 -4.26
CA ASN A 41 -10.35 -12.62 -4.23
C ASN A 41 -10.80 -13.03 -5.65
N SER A 42 -9.99 -12.67 -6.65
CA SER A 42 -10.25 -13.00 -8.07
C SER A 42 -8.96 -13.06 -8.87
N ASP A 43 -9.05 -13.51 -10.12
CA ASP A 43 -7.93 -13.49 -11.10
C ASP A 43 -7.81 -12.16 -11.85
N GLN A 44 -8.67 -11.18 -11.54
CA GLN A 44 -8.61 -9.85 -12.16
C GLN A 44 -7.61 -8.97 -11.38
N ILE A 45 -6.35 -9.15 -11.70
CA ILE A 45 -5.23 -8.41 -11.12
C ILE A 45 -4.53 -7.65 -12.24
N GLU A 46 -4.51 -6.33 -12.13
CA GLU A 46 -4.04 -5.42 -13.18
C GLU A 46 -2.56 -5.63 -13.47
N HIS A 47 -2.22 -5.90 -14.74
CA HIS A 47 -0.85 -6.06 -15.26
C HIS A 47 0.04 -7.08 -14.52
N LEU A 48 -0.51 -8.00 -13.71
CA LEU A 48 0.24 -8.87 -12.82
C LEU A 48 1.37 -9.63 -13.51
N GLU A 49 1.08 -10.33 -14.60
CA GLU A 49 2.09 -11.15 -15.28
C GLU A 49 3.23 -10.30 -15.89
N SER A 50 2.90 -9.13 -16.41
CA SER A 50 3.89 -8.18 -16.92
C SER A 50 4.78 -7.64 -15.80
N ILE A 51 4.21 -7.33 -14.63
CA ILE A 51 4.97 -6.84 -13.47
C ILE A 51 5.93 -7.92 -12.98
N VAL A 52 5.43 -9.14 -12.76
CA VAL A 52 6.21 -10.28 -12.24
C VAL A 52 7.37 -10.62 -13.17
N SER A 53 7.12 -10.67 -14.50
CA SER A 53 8.12 -11.07 -15.49
C SER A 53 9.18 -9.99 -15.74
N GLU A 54 8.81 -8.71 -15.69
CA GLU A 54 9.70 -7.61 -16.02
C GLU A 54 10.43 -6.98 -14.80
N VAL A 55 10.02 -7.34 -13.58
CA VAL A 55 10.71 -6.94 -12.34
C VAL A 55 11.09 -8.21 -11.53
N PRO A 56 11.96 -9.07 -12.08
CA PRO A 56 12.28 -10.38 -11.48
C PRO A 56 13.11 -10.30 -10.19
N THR A 57 13.65 -9.13 -9.86
CA THR A 57 14.41 -8.88 -8.62
C THR A 57 13.52 -8.68 -7.40
N MET A 58 12.20 -8.52 -7.60
CA MET A 58 11.18 -8.49 -6.57
C MET A 58 10.62 -9.90 -6.37
N HIS A 59 10.40 -10.31 -5.11
CA HIS A 59 9.62 -11.50 -4.79
C HIS A 59 8.17 -11.12 -4.51
N TYR A 60 7.22 -11.81 -5.14
CA TYR A 60 5.79 -11.52 -5.05
C TYR A 60 5.06 -12.58 -4.24
N HIS A 61 4.44 -12.17 -3.14
CA HIS A 61 3.52 -13.00 -2.37
C HIS A 61 2.10 -12.66 -2.81
N ILE A 62 1.41 -13.62 -3.43
CA ILE A 62 0.04 -13.45 -3.90
C ILE A 62 -0.87 -14.30 -3.03
N GLY A 63 -1.68 -13.64 -2.20
CA GLY A 63 -2.62 -14.28 -1.28
C GLY A 63 -4.05 -14.14 -1.75
N ALA A 64 -4.77 -15.26 -1.86
CA ALA A 64 -6.20 -15.26 -2.12
C ALA A 64 -6.96 -15.79 -0.90
N ILE A 65 -8.04 -15.10 -0.49
CA ILE A 65 -8.92 -15.55 0.61
C ILE A 65 -9.82 -16.73 0.20
N THR A 66 -9.81 -17.06 -1.09
CA THR A 66 -10.51 -18.20 -1.69
C THR A 66 -9.52 -19.12 -2.40
N GLU A 67 -10.02 -20.19 -3.01
CA GLU A 67 -9.21 -20.96 -3.95
C GLU A 67 -8.72 -20.10 -5.10
N MET A 68 -7.55 -20.40 -5.61
CA MET A 68 -6.99 -19.75 -6.79
C MET A 68 -7.41 -20.49 -8.06
N SER A 69 -7.74 -19.75 -9.11
CA SER A 69 -7.98 -20.31 -10.44
C SER A 69 -6.71 -20.92 -11.03
N SER A 70 -6.86 -21.80 -12.02
CA SER A 70 -5.71 -22.32 -12.78
C SER A 70 -4.84 -21.21 -13.35
N ARG A 71 -5.42 -20.10 -13.81
CA ARG A 71 -4.70 -18.94 -14.34
C ARG A 71 -3.76 -18.32 -13.30
N LEU A 72 -4.22 -18.15 -12.04
CA LEU A 72 -3.33 -17.67 -10.97
C LEU A 72 -2.29 -18.72 -10.59
N MET A 73 -2.68 -19.99 -10.54
CA MET A 73 -1.75 -21.09 -10.23
C MET A 73 -0.64 -21.24 -11.27
N ASP A 74 -0.88 -20.89 -12.53
CA ASP A 74 0.12 -20.89 -13.61
C ASP A 74 1.27 -19.89 -13.36
N LEU A 75 1.09 -18.92 -12.47
CA LEU A 75 2.15 -18.00 -12.07
C LEU A 75 3.26 -18.68 -11.23
N ALA A 76 3.03 -19.88 -10.74
CA ALA A 76 4.06 -20.71 -10.09
C ALA A 76 5.23 -21.05 -11.04
N LYS A 77 5.08 -20.83 -12.36
CA LYS A 77 6.19 -20.91 -13.33
C LYS A 77 7.29 -19.88 -13.09
N TYR A 78 6.97 -18.77 -12.41
CA TYR A 78 7.93 -17.71 -12.07
C TYR A 78 8.58 -18.01 -10.72
N SER A 79 9.92 -18.11 -10.68
CA SER A 79 10.68 -18.42 -9.46
C SER A 79 10.60 -17.34 -8.38
N ASN A 80 10.17 -16.14 -8.76
CA ASN A 80 9.98 -14.99 -7.88
C ASN A 80 8.53 -14.82 -7.41
N VAL A 81 7.69 -15.86 -7.51
CA VAL A 81 6.29 -15.84 -7.07
C VAL A 81 6.03 -16.94 -6.05
N SER A 82 5.35 -16.57 -4.97
CA SER A 82 4.77 -17.48 -3.99
C SER A 82 3.25 -17.29 -3.94
N LEU A 83 2.51 -18.38 -4.10
CA LEU A 83 1.05 -18.39 -4.13
C LEU A 83 0.49 -18.96 -2.83
N TYR A 84 -0.52 -18.28 -2.28
CA TYR A 84 -1.19 -18.63 -1.03
C TYR A 84 -2.71 -18.73 -1.27
N PRO A 85 -3.21 -19.88 -1.83
CA PRO A 85 -4.65 -20.11 -1.91
C PRO A 85 -5.24 -20.31 -0.52
N ASN A 86 -6.45 -19.84 -0.27
CA ASN A 86 -7.13 -19.88 1.03
C ASN A 86 -6.25 -19.34 2.17
N ILE A 87 -5.61 -18.18 1.92
CA ILE A 87 -4.63 -17.60 2.86
C ILE A 87 -5.25 -17.37 4.24
N THR A 88 -4.56 -17.79 5.29
CA THR A 88 -5.02 -17.58 6.67
C THR A 88 -4.64 -16.19 7.21
N THR A 89 -5.34 -15.75 8.25
CA THR A 89 -5.04 -14.47 8.92
C THR A 89 -3.60 -14.43 9.45
N GLU A 90 -3.08 -15.54 9.97
CA GLU A 90 -1.72 -15.66 10.48
C GLU A 90 -0.69 -15.51 9.35
N GLN A 91 -0.94 -16.12 8.20
CA GLN A 91 -0.09 -15.97 7.02
C GLN A 91 -0.09 -14.52 6.52
N VAL A 92 -1.26 -13.88 6.45
CA VAL A 92 -1.38 -12.46 6.05
C VAL A 92 -0.59 -11.56 7.01
N LYS A 93 -0.73 -11.74 8.33
CA LYS A 93 0.03 -10.98 9.32
C LYS A 93 1.54 -11.15 9.15
N ARG A 94 2.01 -12.39 8.92
CA ARG A 94 3.42 -12.65 8.67
C ARG A 94 3.89 -11.93 7.41
N LEU A 95 3.15 -12.03 6.31
CA LEU A 95 3.52 -11.39 5.04
C LEU A 95 3.57 -9.86 5.14
N TYR A 96 2.72 -9.22 5.94
CA TYR A 96 2.85 -7.78 6.22
C TYR A 96 4.16 -7.44 6.95
N GLN A 97 4.71 -8.35 7.74
CA GLN A 97 5.98 -8.17 8.42
C GLN A 97 7.19 -8.44 7.52
N GLU A 98 7.04 -9.26 6.50
CA GLU A 98 8.10 -9.66 5.57
C GLU A 98 8.16 -8.75 4.33
N ALA A 99 7.01 -8.28 3.83
CA ALA A 99 6.94 -7.45 2.62
C ALA A 99 7.40 -6.00 2.84
N ASP A 100 7.93 -5.37 1.80
CA ASP A 100 8.30 -3.96 1.75
C ASP A 100 7.28 -3.14 0.96
N PHE A 101 6.56 -3.80 0.08
CA PHE A 101 5.59 -3.20 -0.84
C PHE A 101 4.23 -3.89 -0.68
N TYR A 102 3.18 -3.10 -0.79
CA TYR A 102 1.83 -3.58 -1.05
C TYR A 102 1.39 -3.11 -2.41
N LEU A 103 1.08 -4.04 -3.32
CA LEU A 103 0.60 -3.70 -4.65
C LEU A 103 -0.93 -3.82 -4.66
N ASP A 104 -1.59 -2.66 -4.62
CA ASP A 104 -3.04 -2.55 -4.66
C ASP A 104 -3.53 -2.56 -6.12
N ILE A 105 -3.43 -3.73 -6.73
CA ILE A 105 -3.68 -3.97 -8.16
C ILE A 105 -4.83 -4.95 -8.43
N ASN A 106 -5.59 -5.32 -7.41
CA ASN A 106 -6.79 -6.16 -7.51
C ASN A 106 -8.01 -5.33 -7.94
N HIS A 107 -8.81 -5.82 -8.90
CA HIS A 107 -9.99 -5.11 -9.41
C HIS A 107 -11.24 -5.23 -8.53
N GLN A 108 -11.29 -6.23 -7.66
CA GLN A 108 -12.43 -6.46 -6.78
C GLN A 108 -12.36 -5.60 -5.53
N ASN A 109 -13.33 -5.74 -4.64
CA ASN A 109 -13.36 -5.01 -3.38
C ASN A 109 -12.06 -5.23 -2.58
N GLU A 110 -11.69 -4.22 -1.80
CA GLU A 110 -10.58 -4.30 -0.88
C GLU A 110 -10.76 -5.46 0.11
N ILE A 111 -9.70 -6.22 0.33
CA ILE A 111 -9.68 -7.39 1.20
C ILE A 111 -9.12 -6.99 2.56
N LEU A 112 -9.90 -7.22 3.63
CA LEU A 112 -9.45 -7.07 5.03
C LEU A 112 -8.83 -5.69 5.33
N SER A 113 -9.30 -4.62 4.68
CA SER A 113 -8.72 -3.28 4.78
C SER A 113 -7.20 -3.29 4.51
N ALA A 114 -6.80 -3.97 3.44
CA ALA A 114 -5.42 -4.30 3.13
C ALA A 114 -4.52 -3.06 2.97
N THR A 115 -5.02 -1.99 2.37
CA THR A 115 -4.26 -0.74 2.19
C THR A 115 -3.94 -0.08 3.54
N ARG A 116 -4.92 -0.05 4.46
CA ARG A 116 -4.69 0.43 5.82
C ARG A 116 -3.69 -0.45 6.56
N ALA A 117 -3.86 -1.78 6.50
CA ALA A 117 -2.95 -2.71 7.15
C ALA A 117 -1.53 -2.61 6.58
N ALA A 118 -1.38 -2.43 5.27
CA ALA A 118 -0.08 -2.20 4.62
C ALA A 118 0.56 -0.89 5.13
N PHE A 119 -0.22 0.20 5.21
CA PHE A 119 0.23 1.48 5.74
C PHE A 119 0.69 1.35 7.19
N GLU A 120 -0.10 0.74 8.07
CA GLU A 120 0.22 0.53 9.48
C GLU A 120 1.49 -0.33 9.68
N ASN A 121 1.78 -1.23 8.74
CA ASN A 121 3.01 -2.02 8.70
C ASN A 121 4.15 -1.34 7.93
N ASN A 122 3.99 -0.08 7.54
CA ASN A 122 5.00 0.72 6.86
C ASN A 122 5.45 0.17 5.50
N LEU A 123 4.54 -0.46 4.75
CA LEU A 123 4.77 -0.87 3.37
C LEU A 123 4.55 0.30 2.41
N LEU A 124 5.36 0.39 1.36
CA LEU A 124 5.07 1.31 0.27
C LEU A 124 3.90 0.77 -0.55
N ILE A 125 2.82 1.57 -0.65
CA ILE A 125 1.63 1.20 -1.40
C ILE A 125 1.72 1.79 -2.80
N LEU A 126 1.58 0.93 -3.82
CA LEU A 126 1.49 1.32 -5.23
C LEU A 126 0.19 0.77 -5.81
N ALA A 127 -0.50 1.58 -6.61
CA ALA A 127 -1.79 1.22 -7.20
C ALA A 127 -1.91 1.70 -8.65
N PHE A 128 -2.90 1.18 -9.37
CA PHE A 128 -3.36 1.79 -10.62
C PHE A 128 -4.63 2.61 -10.37
N THR A 129 -4.92 3.54 -11.28
CA THR A 129 -6.09 4.44 -11.19
C THR A 129 -7.42 3.70 -11.13
N ASN A 130 -7.48 2.46 -11.62
CA ASN A 130 -8.68 1.61 -11.65
C ASN A 130 -8.71 0.53 -10.56
N THR A 131 -7.68 0.45 -9.70
CA THR A 131 -7.59 -0.56 -8.64
C THR A 131 -7.31 0.04 -7.26
N SER A 132 -7.07 1.34 -7.14
CA SER A 132 -6.75 1.97 -5.86
C SER A 132 -7.94 1.93 -4.89
N HIS A 133 -7.79 1.23 -3.76
CA HIS A 133 -8.82 1.07 -2.73
C HIS A 133 -8.65 2.02 -1.54
N GLY A 134 -7.42 2.40 -1.22
CA GLY A 134 -7.10 3.20 -0.04
C GLY A 134 -6.55 4.60 -0.37
N PRO A 135 -7.36 5.53 -0.93
CA PRO A 135 -6.88 6.85 -1.31
C PRO A 135 -6.36 7.68 -0.12
N ASP A 136 -6.78 7.38 1.10
CA ASP A 136 -6.29 8.06 2.31
C ASP A 136 -4.86 7.61 2.71
N TYR A 137 -4.43 6.43 2.24
CA TYR A 137 -3.15 5.81 2.59
C TYR A 137 -2.17 5.75 1.42
N THR A 138 -2.67 5.90 0.20
CA THR A 138 -1.84 5.83 -1.02
C THR A 138 -1.60 7.23 -1.55
N ALA A 139 -0.36 7.69 -1.53
CA ALA A 139 -0.01 9.00 -2.08
C ALA A 139 -0.40 9.09 -3.57
N PRO A 140 -0.95 10.21 -4.05
CA PRO A 140 -1.33 10.37 -5.46
C PRO A 140 -0.19 10.11 -6.44
N SER A 141 1.06 10.35 -6.04
CA SER A 141 2.26 10.03 -6.83
C SER A 141 2.52 8.54 -6.98
N ASN A 142 1.88 7.71 -6.17
CA ASN A 142 2.00 6.25 -6.16
C ASN A 142 0.81 5.57 -6.85
N ILE A 143 -0.06 6.36 -7.48
CA ILE A 143 -1.20 5.87 -8.27
C ILE A 143 -0.89 6.12 -9.75
N PHE A 144 -0.80 5.07 -10.53
CA PHE A 144 -0.36 5.07 -11.92
C PHE A 144 -1.51 4.84 -12.89
N SER A 145 -1.33 5.29 -14.13
CA SER A 145 -2.30 5.00 -15.18
C SER A 145 -2.39 3.50 -15.47
N ALA A 146 -3.62 2.97 -15.45
CA ALA A 146 -3.89 1.58 -15.83
C ALA A 146 -3.66 1.30 -17.32
N MET A 147 -3.60 2.34 -18.16
CA MET A 147 -3.35 2.18 -19.60
C MET A 147 -1.90 1.77 -19.93
N ASN A 148 -0.96 2.05 -19.01
CA ASN A 148 0.46 1.76 -19.23
C ASN A 148 1.17 1.48 -17.91
N ALA A 149 1.53 0.23 -17.68
CA ALA A 149 2.27 -0.20 -16.49
C ALA A 149 3.76 0.23 -16.49
N GLY A 150 4.25 0.94 -17.51
CA GLY A 150 5.66 1.31 -17.65
C GLY A 150 6.18 2.13 -16.47
N GLN A 151 5.45 3.18 -16.07
CA GLN A 151 5.83 4.02 -14.93
C GLN A 151 5.77 3.26 -13.59
N PHE A 152 4.74 2.44 -13.39
CA PHE A 152 4.62 1.59 -12.21
C PHE A 152 5.84 0.67 -12.07
N LYS A 153 6.20 -0.06 -13.12
CA LYS A 153 7.36 -0.96 -13.15
C LYS A 153 8.68 -0.21 -12.98
N GLN A 154 8.80 0.98 -13.56
CA GLN A 154 9.98 1.81 -13.40
C GLN A 154 10.16 2.27 -11.95
N THR A 155 9.08 2.71 -11.30
CA THR A 155 9.09 3.10 -9.87
C THR A 155 9.49 1.91 -8.99
N LEU A 156 8.96 0.71 -9.25
CA LEU A 156 9.39 -0.51 -8.54
C LEU A 156 10.89 -0.76 -8.69
N LYS A 157 11.41 -0.74 -9.93
CA LYS A 157 12.84 -0.96 -10.21
C LYS A 157 13.72 0.07 -9.51
N GLU A 158 13.32 1.34 -9.54
CA GLU A 158 14.06 2.41 -8.90
C GLU A 158 14.05 2.26 -7.37
N ALA A 159 12.89 1.98 -6.77
CA ALA A 159 12.76 1.78 -5.32
C ALA A 159 13.56 0.55 -4.82
N LEU A 160 13.69 -0.50 -5.64
CA LEU A 160 14.51 -1.67 -5.34
C LEU A 160 16.02 -1.35 -5.37
N GLY A 161 16.44 -0.50 -6.30
CA GLY A 161 17.84 -0.12 -6.50
C GLY A 161 18.31 1.06 -5.66
N ASN A 162 17.40 1.86 -5.12
CA ASN A 162 17.70 3.12 -4.43
C ASN A 162 16.89 3.27 -3.14
N ARG A 163 17.56 3.07 -2.01
CA ARG A 163 16.95 3.13 -0.67
C ARG A 163 16.47 4.53 -0.28
N ASP A 164 17.17 5.56 -0.71
CA ASP A 164 16.79 6.96 -0.45
C ASP A 164 15.52 7.30 -1.21
N PHE A 165 15.39 6.83 -2.44
CA PHE A 165 14.16 6.98 -3.24
C PHE A 165 12.97 6.27 -2.58
N LEU A 166 13.16 5.02 -2.13
CA LEU A 166 12.11 4.28 -1.41
C LEU A 166 11.70 4.99 -0.13
N SER A 167 12.67 5.46 0.67
CA SER A 167 12.40 6.23 1.89
C SER A 167 11.62 7.51 1.60
N HIS A 168 11.99 8.24 0.55
CA HIS A 168 11.27 9.44 0.11
C HIS A 168 9.81 9.14 -0.26
N LEU A 169 9.55 8.04 -0.98
CA LEU A 169 8.17 7.63 -1.32
C LEU A 169 7.35 7.28 -0.07
N LEU A 170 7.95 6.60 0.91
CA LEU A 170 7.31 6.29 2.19
C LEU A 170 7.00 7.56 2.99
N ASP A 171 7.90 8.53 3.02
CA ASP A 171 7.67 9.81 3.71
C ASP A 171 6.53 10.59 3.07
N ARG A 172 6.48 10.66 1.75
CA ARG A 172 5.34 11.27 1.02
C ARG A 172 4.02 10.55 1.29
N GLN A 173 4.03 9.23 1.42
CA GLN A 173 2.84 8.44 1.79
C GLN A 173 2.35 8.79 3.20
N ARG A 174 3.27 8.96 4.17
CA ARG A 174 2.93 9.40 5.53
C ARG A 174 2.41 10.83 5.58
N GLU A 175 3.03 11.74 4.83
CA GLU A 175 2.56 13.13 4.69
C GLU A 175 1.15 13.17 4.12
N HIS A 176 0.87 12.39 3.08
CA HIS A 176 -0.46 12.30 2.46
C HIS A 176 -1.52 11.79 3.44
N ALA A 177 -1.18 10.79 4.25
CA ALA A 177 -2.06 10.25 5.29
C ALA A 177 -2.18 11.15 6.53
N HIS A 178 -1.54 12.31 6.54
CA HIS A 178 -1.52 13.25 7.65
C HIS A 178 -1.10 12.61 8.98
N VAL A 179 -0.03 11.83 8.96
CA VAL A 179 0.52 11.22 10.17
C VAL A 179 1.00 12.32 11.11
N ALA A 180 0.43 12.36 12.33
CA ALA A 180 0.80 13.33 13.34
C ALA A 180 2.01 12.85 14.15
N THR A 181 2.83 13.81 14.59
CA THR A 181 3.95 13.60 15.51
C THR A 181 3.55 13.93 16.95
N PRO A 182 4.29 13.46 17.97
CA PRO A 182 4.09 13.90 19.35
C PRO A 182 4.17 15.44 19.52
N GLU A 183 4.99 16.10 18.70
CA GLU A 183 5.15 17.56 18.67
C GLU A 183 3.88 18.25 18.17
N ASP A 184 3.21 17.68 17.16
CA ASP A 184 1.94 18.22 16.65
C ASP A 184 0.85 18.12 17.72
N TYR A 185 0.81 17.02 18.47
CA TYR A 185 -0.11 16.87 19.61
C TYR A 185 0.18 17.91 20.70
N LYS A 186 1.44 18.13 21.06
CA LYS A 186 1.82 19.17 22.04
C LYS A 186 1.41 20.56 21.62
N LYS A 187 1.54 20.91 20.34
CA LYS A 187 1.12 22.22 19.81
C LYS A 187 -0.38 22.47 19.89
N VAL A 188 -1.18 21.40 19.77
CA VAL A 188 -2.65 21.52 19.72
C VAL A 188 -3.28 21.43 21.12
N ILE A 189 -2.70 20.61 22.01
CA ILE A 189 -3.25 20.32 23.36
C ILE A 189 -2.63 21.23 24.43
N GLY A 190 -1.43 21.71 24.18
CA GLY A 190 -0.55 22.50 25.03
C GLY A 190 -0.62 23.43 25.72
#